data_e66cfab56acb3cc941df01eaeff4f2bb
#
_entry.id   e66cfab56acb3cc941df01eaeff4f2bb
#
_cell.length_a   1.000
_cell.length_b   1.000
_cell.length_c   1.000
_cell.angle_alpha   90.00
_cell.angle_beta   90.00
_cell.angle_gamma   90.00
#
_symmetry.space_group_name_H-M   'P 1'
#
loop_
_entity.id
_entity.type
_entity.pdbx_description
1 polymer ?
#
loop_
_entity_poly.entity_id
_entity_poly.type
_entity_poly.pdbx_seq_one_letter_code
_entity_poly.pdbx_strand_id
1 'polypeptide(L)'
;GGSFDAQTGKYTGAAFTTAGSGVRTVTIEPGSGSLAGIRDSINAAGIGVTASIVNDGGNSPFRLVLSSERTGAANALKITVDGDAALGSLLGQDPAAGQSLVQTAAARNAELTINGVAVTKPTNVVSDALEGVTLTLSKTNVGTPATVTVARDTGKAVSAAEAFVKAYNDLNKTLEDLSAFNAETRTGAILNGDPAVRGLQNQLRSLFNQPLGGTGSALRTLSDAGIAFQRDGTLSLDATKLNKAIAANPGRIAGLFAPLGRSTDSLVEFASARSGLAAGSYSLDVTQLATRGTGNGMVAAGLTITAGVNDTLDLTIDGAAFSVTLGAGTYASAGALAAELQGRINGATALGAAGGSVEVSESAGLLTVTSSTYGTASKVILSGGNGLADLFGASPVRADGIDAAGTIDGVAATGSGQTLTSAAGLSVRVLGGALGARATIDYTVGYASQLSGFASTQLGTEGSVAGRTEGINRSVSLIADQRTVLQRRLEDVETRYRTQFGALDVLISNLSQTSDFLTQQLSVLNRQ
;
A
#
# COMPACT_ATOMS: atom_id res chain seq x y z
N GLY A 1 30.78 32.29 -0.55
CA GLY A 1 30.87 33.56 -1.31
C GLY A 1 31.86 33.45 -2.44
N GLY A 2 32.01 34.48 -3.22
CA GLY A 2 32.81 34.55 -4.43
C GLY A 2 31.96 34.82 -5.64
N SER A 3 32.59 35.38 -6.69
CA SER A 3 31.94 35.64 -7.97
C SER A 3 32.34 34.58 -8.98
N PHE A 4 31.36 33.96 -9.65
CA PHE A 4 31.58 33.03 -10.74
C PHE A 4 31.51 33.77 -12.07
N ASP A 5 32.61 33.69 -12.84
CA ASP A 5 32.69 34.22 -14.19
C ASP A 5 32.32 33.13 -15.20
N ALA A 6 31.17 33.27 -15.86
CA ALA A 6 30.67 32.30 -16.83
C ALA A 6 31.50 32.25 -18.13
N GLN A 7 32.30 33.31 -18.45
CA GLN A 7 33.14 33.33 -19.65
C GLN A 7 34.43 32.51 -19.44
N THR A 8 35.04 32.64 -18.28
CA THR A 8 36.26 31.90 -17.94
C THR A 8 35.99 30.57 -17.24
N GLY A 9 34.78 30.37 -16.70
CA GLY A 9 34.41 29.20 -15.91
C GLY A 9 35.13 29.10 -14.57
N LYS A 10 35.57 30.26 -14.01
CA LYS A 10 36.37 30.32 -12.80
C LYS A 10 35.74 31.22 -11.74
N TYR A 11 36.12 30.97 -10.48
CA TYR A 11 35.73 31.81 -9.34
C TYR A 11 36.80 32.85 -9.01
N THR A 12 36.38 33.99 -8.51
CA THR A 12 37.23 35.02 -7.91
C THR A 12 36.71 35.31 -6.50
N GLY A 13 37.67 35.42 -5.53
CA GLY A 13 37.32 35.68 -4.13
C GLY A 13 36.44 34.65 -3.45
N ALA A 14 36.46 33.41 -3.95
CA ALA A 14 35.66 32.33 -3.38
C ALA A 14 36.34 31.71 -2.15
N ALA A 15 35.52 31.22 -1.22
CA ALA A 15 35.92 30.31 -0.16
C ALA A 15 35.18 29.01 -0.33
N PHE A 16 35.88 27.89 -0.22
CA PHE A 16 35.27 26.55 -0.26
C PHE A 16 35.36 25.93 1.14
N THR A 17 34.24 25.65 1.74
CA THR A 17 34.15 24.97 3.03
C THR A 17 33.67 23.53 2.78
N THR A 18 34.48 22.56 3.17
CA THR A 18 34.12 21.15 3.09
C THR A 18 33.08 20.83 4.17
N ALA A 19 31.95 20.29 3.79
CA ALA A 19 30.93 19.83 4.73
C ALA A 19 31.36 18.48 5.33
N GLY A 20 31.75 18.45 6.58
CA GLY A 20 31.95 17.26 7.43
C GLY A 20 32.59 16.04 6.74
N SER A 21 31.84 14.96 6.60
CA SER A 21 32.24 13.69 5.96
C SER A 21 32.26 13.74 4.41
N GLY A 22 32.22 14.92 3.81
CA GLY A 22 32.10 15.11 2.36
C GLY A 22 33.34 14.78 1.52
N VAL A 23 34.50 14.52 2.14
CA VAL A 23 35.72 14.14 1.40
C VAL A 23 35.67 12.68 1.03
N ARG A 24 35.89 12.38 -0.25
CA ARG A 24 36.03 11.05 -0.81
C ARG A 24 37.33 10.93 -1.56
N THR A 25 38.01 9.79 -1.43
CA THR A 25 39.29 9.54 -2.11
C THR A 25 39.11 8.52 -3.20
N VAL A 26 39.65 8.79 -4.37
CA VAL A 26 39.75 7.87 -5.50
C VAL A 26 41.20 7.57 -5.75
N THR A 27 41.61 6.32 -5.72
CA THR A 27 42.96 5.89 -6.08
C THR A 27 43.02 5.59 -7.58
N ILE A 28 43.96 6.22 -8.26
CA ILE A 28 44.23 5.94 -9.68
C ILE A 28 45.51 5.10 -9.71
N GLU A 29 45.35 3.82 -10.05
CA GLU A 29 46.48 2.88 -10.06
C GLU A 29 47.49 3.19 -11.17
N PRO A 30 48.78 2.85 -10.95
CA PRO A 30 49.80 2.93 -12.00
C PRO A 30 49.37 2.15 -13.25
N GLY A 31 49.35 2.82 -14.41
CA GLY A 31 48.81 2.24 -15.66
C GLY A 31 47.41 2.70 -16.03
N SER A 32 46.64 3.24 -15.09
CA SER A 32 45.29 3.82 -15.34
C SER A 32 45.31 5.34 -15.53
N GLY A 33 46.46 5.94 -15.84
CA GLY A 33 46.63 7.40 -16.04
C GLY A 33 46.08 7.96 -17.37
N SER A 34 45.50 7.14 -18.23
CA SER A 34 44.76 7.61 -19.41
C SER A 34 43.44 8.27 -19.03
N LEU A 35 42.88 9.16 -19.90
CA LEU A 35 41.54 9.74 -19.65
C LEU A 35 40.47 8.69 -19.41
N ALA A 36 40.54 7.55 -20.11
CA ALA A 36 39.63 6.44 -19.91
C ALA A 36 39.81 5.76 -18.54
N GLY A 37 41.06 5.51 -18.15
CA GLY A 37 41.36 4.90 -16.85
C GLY A 37 40.96 5.83 -15.67
N ILE A 38 41.20 7.14 -15.78
CA ILE A 38 40.76 8.12 -14.77
C ILE A 38 39.22 8.14 -14.67
N ARG A 39 38.51 8.20 -15.80
CA ARG A 39 37.03 8.10 -15.87
C ARG A 39 36.52 6.84 -15.17
N ASP A 40 37.10 5.71 -15.50
CA ASP A 40 36.66 4.42 -14.98
C ASP A 40 36.92 4.30 -13.47
N SER A 41 38.07 4.78 -13.01
CA SER A 41 38.39 4.81 -11.58
C SER A 41 37.41 5.69 -10.78
N ILE A 42 37.07 6.89 -11.30
CA ILE A 42 36.11 7.80 -10.63
C ILE A 42 34.72 7.15 -10.59
N ASN A 43 34.24 6.59 -11.71
CA ASN A 43 32.90 5.99 -11.76
C ASN A 43 32.80 4.72 -10.92
N ALA A 44 33.84 3.89 -10.89
CA ALA A 44 33.89 2.70 -10.06
C ALA A 44 33.87 3.00 -8.56
N ALA A 45 34.39 4.15 -8.15
CA ALA A 45 34.42 4.56 -6.75
C ALA A 45 33.04 4.95 -6.18
N GLY A 46 32.02 5.23 -7.02
CA GLY A 46 30.64 5.52 -6.57
C GLY A 46 30.54 6.70 -5.58
N ILE A 47 31.35 7.74 -5.79
CA ILE A 47 31.50 8.86 -4.84
C ILE A 47 30.49 9.98 -5.03
N GLY A 48 29.45 9.78 -5.86
CA GLY A 48 28.42 10.78 -6.19
C GLY A 48 28.91 11.81 -7.25
N VAL A 49 29.96 11.44 -7.98
CA VAL A 49 30.47 12.18 -9.15
C VAL A 49 30.56 11.23 -10.33
N THR A 50 30.00 11.62 -11.44
CA THR A 50 30.09 10.88 -12.70
C THR A 50 31.13 11.51 -13.60
N ALA A 51 32.04 10.69 -14.14
CA ALA A 51 33.03 11.08 -15.11
C ALA A 51 32.66 10.60 -16.51
N SER A 52 32.78 11.43 -17.53
CA SER A 52 32.57 11.11 -18.93
C SER A 52 33.65 11.74 -19.82
N ILE A 53 33.84 11.18 -21.01
CA ILE A 53 34.75 11.73 -22.00
C ILE A 53 33.90 12.24 -23.17
N VAL A 54 34.07 13.52 -23.49
CA VAL A 54 33.38 14.19 -24.59
C VAL A 54 34.41 14.53 -25.66
N ASN A 55 34.10 14.28 -26.92
CA ASN A 55 34.88 14.70 -28.06
C ASN A 55 34.32 16.04 -28.57
N ASP A 56 35.12 17.11 -28.50
CA ASP A 56 34.73 18.47 -28.91
C ASP A 56 35.09 18.80 -30.37
N GLY A 57 35.73 17.85 -31.09
CA GLY A 57 36.10 18.00 -32.52
C GLY A 57 37.33 18.89 -32.76
N GLY A 58 38.03 19.38 -31.72
CA GLY A 58 39.21 20.21 -31.83
C GLY A 58 40.51 19.43 -32.08
N ASN A 59 41.67 20.12 -32.06
CA ASN A 59 42.98 19.48 -32.27
C ASN A 59 43.37 18.51 -31.12
N SER A 60 42.84 18.70 -29.93
CA SER A 60 42.92 17.79 -28.77
C SER A 60 41.50 17.46 -28.33
N PRO A 61 40.82 16.56 -29.05
CA PRO A 61 39.36 16.53 -29.05
C PRO A 61 38.72 15.91 -27.80
N PHE A 62 39.51 15.24 -26.96
CA PHE A 62 38.92 14.49 -25.84
C PHE A 62 39.05 15.31 -24.53
N ARG A 63 37.90 15.54 -23.91
CA ARG A 63 37.73 16.23 -22.65
C ARG A 63 37.16 15.33 -21.60
N LEU A 64 37.79 15.31 -20.41
CA LEU A 64 37.17 14.67 -19.24
C LEU A 64 36.19 15.67 -18.61
N VAL A 65 34.94 15.25 -18.50
CA VAL A 65 33.85 16.02 -17.87
C VAL A 65 33.46 15.33 -16.57
N LEU A 66 33.45 16.08 -15.49
CA LEU A 66 33.04 15.62 -14.16
C LEU A 66 31.73 16.30 -13.78
N SER A 67 30.73 15.51 -13.40
CA SER A 67 29.40 16.00 -13.00
C SER A 67 29.03 15.48 -11.62
N SER A 68 28.53 16.34 -10.74
CA SER A 68 27.88 15.89 -9.51
C SER A 68 26.54 15.20 -9.84
N GLU A 69 26.29 14.08 -9.24
CA GLU A 69 25.00 13.36 -9.37
C GLU A 69 23.88 14.07 -8.61
N ARG A 70 24.22 14.93 -7.68
CA ARG A 70 23.28 15.69 -6.87
C ARG A 70 23.27 17.16 -7.25
N THR A 71 22.10 17.74 -7.31
CA THR A 71 21.90 19.18 -7.50
C THR A 71 22.08 19.96 -6.19
N GLY A 72 22.12 21.28 -6.28
CA GLY A 72 22.19 22.17 -5.13
C GLY A 72 23.59 22.73 -4.86
N ALA A 73 23.65 23.93 -4.33
CA ALA A 73 24.88 24.65 -4.07
C ALA A 73 25.88 23.91 -3.14
N ALA A 74 25.36 23.10 -2.22
CA ALA A 74 26.14 22.26 -1.32
C ALA A 74 26.89 21.11 -2.03
N ASN A 75 26.56 20.79 -3.28
CA ASN A 75 27.19 19.74 -4.07
C ASN A 75 28.19 20.27 -5.10
N ALA A 76 28.72 21.48 -4.87
CA ALA A 76 29.90 22.01 -5.60
C ALA A 76 31.12 21.12 -5.35
N LEU A 77 31.95 20.94 -6.38
CA LEU A 77 33.10 20.05 -6.34
C LEU A 77 34.40 20.86 -6.04
N LYS A 78 35.22 20.30 -5.17
CA LYS A 78 36.62 20.64 -4.99
C LYS A 78 37.46 19.38 -5.18
N ILE A 79 38.52 19.42 -5.94
CA ILE A 79 39.38 18.29 -6.25
C ILE A 79 40.81 18.63 -5.81
N THR A 80 41.36 17.81 -4.95
CA THR A 80 42.78 17.84 -4.57
C THR A 80 43.42 16.55 -5.08
N VAL A 81 44.63 16.64 -5.57
CA VAL A 81 45.42 15.51 -6.06
C VAL A 81 46.68 15.41 -5.22
N ASP A 82 46.92 14.24 -4.66
CA ASP A 82 48.09 13.91 -3.90
C ASP A 82 48.97 12.91 -4.67
N GLY A 83 50.29 13.05 -4.59
CA GLY A 83 51.27 12.10 -5.12
C GLY A 83 51.75 12.37 -6.54
N ASP A 84 50.98 12.97 -7.43
CA ASP A 84 51.37 13.25 -8.82
C ASP A 84 51.10 14.71 -9.20
N ALA A 85 52.17 15.49 -9.39
CA ALA A 85 52.08 16.91 -9.70
C ALA A 85 51.52 17.18 -11.13
N ALA A 86 51.72 16.26 -12.09
CA ALA A 86 51.19 16.42 -13.44
C ALA A 86 49.68 16.20 -13.43
N LEU A 87 49.20 15.19 -12.72
CA LEU A 87 47.78 14.94 -12.53
C LEU A 87 47.12 16.07 -11.73
N GLY A 88 47.84 16.63 -10.72
CA GLY A 88 47.39 17.81 -9.96
C GLY A 88 47.20 19.04 -10.82
N SER A 89 48.11 19.26 -11.79
CA SER A 89 48.00 20.36 -12.77
C SER A 89 46.83 20.18 -13.73
N LEU A 90 46.38 18.92 -13.98
CA LEU A 90 45.29 18.59 -14.89
C LEU A 90 43.93 18.62 -14.20
N LEU A 91 43.81 18.04 -13.02
CA LEU A 91 42.51 17.79 -12.35
C LEU A 91 42.28 18.66 -11.11
N GLY A 92 43.34 19.34 -10.60
CA GLY A 92 43.23 20.17 -9.40
C GLY A 92 42.20 21.28 -9.57
N GLN A 93 41.19 21.30 -8.71
CA GLN A 93 40.11 22.29 -8.75
C GLN A 93 39.78 22.76 -7.34
N ASP A 94 40.29 23.92 -6.98
CA ASP A 94 39.93 24.61 -5.74
C ASP A 94 39.36 25.99 -6.08
N PRO A 95 38.05 26.22 -5.88
CA PRO A 95 37.45 27.54 -6.15
C PRO A 95 38.09 28.70 -5.36
N ALA A 96 38.78 28.40 -4.25
CA ALA A 96 39.47 29.39 -3.42
C ALA A 96 40.94 29.65 -3.84
N ALA A 97 41.53 28.77 -4.69
CA ALA A 97 42.96 28.82 -5.03
C ALA A 97 43.21 28.48 -6.51
N GLY A 98 43.79 27.29 -6.78
CA GLY A 98 44.12 26.81 -8.13
C GLY A 98 42.91 26.19 -8.84
N GLN A 99 42.58 26.70 -10.01
CA GLN A 99 41.44 26.21 -10.80
C GLN A 99 41.96 25.74 -12.17
N SER A 100 42.31 24.43 -12.28
CA SER A 100 42.79 23.81 -13.53
C SER A 100 41.65 23.43 -14.46
N LEU A 101 40.45 23.16 -13.91
CA LEU A 101 39.26 22.84 -14.69
C LEU A 101 38.43 24.09 -14.97
N VAL A 102 37.66 24.02 -16.06
CA VAL A 102 36.67 25.03 -16.42
C VAL A 102 35.30 24.53 -15.95
N GLN A 103 34.68 25.29 -15.08
CA GLN A 103 33.33 24.96 -14.62
C GLN A 103 32.29 25.47 -15.64
N THR A 104 31.65 24.56 -16.35
CA THR A 104 30.62 24.89 -17.36
C THR A 104 29.26 25.20 -16.76
N ALA A 105 28.98 24.62 -15.59
CA ALA A 105 27.74 24.86 -14.85
C ALA A 105 28.01 24.93 -13.34
N ALA A 106 27.68 26.06 -12.72
CA ALA A 106 27.80 26.19 -11.27
C ALA A 106 26.70 25.45 -10.54
N ALA A 107 27.04 24.72 -9.48
CA ALA A 107 26.07 24.11 -8.58
C ALA A 107 25.25 25.21 -7.88
N ARG A 108 23.92 25.16 -8.04
CA ARG A 108 23.00 26.16 -7.50
C ARG A 108 21.78 25.49 -6.90
N ASN A 109 21.20 26.12 -5.91
CA ASN A 109 19.89 25.76 -5.41
C ASN A 109 18.79 26.18 -6.39
N ALA A 110 17.70 25.49 -6.38
CA ALA A 110 16.47 25.95 -7.01
C ALA A 110 15.90 27.12 -6.18
N GLU A 111 15.60 28.21 -6.86
CA GLU A 111 14.99 29.40 -6.26
C GLU A 111 13.65 29.63 -6.93
N LEU A 112 12.60 29.71 -6.14
CA LEU A 112 11.25 29.95 -6.60
C LEU A 112 10.50 30.87 -5.63
N THR A 113 9.44 31.51 -6.13
CA THR A 113 8.53 32.29 -5.30
C THR A 113 7.16 31.67 -5.36
N ILE A 114 6.57 31.34 -4.20
CA ILE A 114 5.24 30.77 -4.08
C ILE A 114 4.35 31.78 -3.35
N ASN A 115 3.34 32.30 -4.02
CA ASN A 115 2.43 33.31 -3.47
C ASN A 115 3.18 34.52 -2.83
N GLY A 116 4.29 34.94 -3.42
CA GLY A 116 5.11 36.04 -2.91
C GLY A 116 6.17 35.64 -1.88
N VAL A 117 6.19 34.41 -1.41
CA VAL A 117 7.19 33.89 -0.47
C VAL A 117 8.35 33.26 -1.23
N ALA A 118 9.58 33.73 -0.98
CA ALA A 118 10.79 33.15 -1.57
C ALA A 118 11.11 31.79 -0.91
N VAL A 119 11.36 30.79 -1.74
CA VAL A 119 11.70 29.41 -1.33
C VAL A 119 12.98 29.01 -2.04
N THR A 120 13.96 28.49 -1.29
CA THR A 120 15.23 27.99 -1.82
C THR A 120 15.37 26.52 -1.45
N LYS A 121 15.62 25.64 -2.44
CA LYS A 121 15.74 24.19 -2.25
C LYS A 121 16.95 23.62 -2.98
N PRO A 122 17.58 22.58 -2.45
CA PRO A 122 18.77 21.99 -3.10
C PRO A 122 18.42 21.15 -4.32
N THR A 123 17.14 20.83 -4.54
CA THR A 123 16.66 19.96 -5.64
C THR A 123 15.56 20.64 -6.44
N ASN A 124 15.36 20.17 -7.68
CA ASN A 124 14.24 20.61 -8.52
C ASN A 124 12.91 19.93 -8.15
N VAL A 125 12.93 18.94 -7.24
CA VAL A 125 11.72 18.32 -6.68
C VAL A 125 11.51 18.89 -5.28
N VAL A 126 10.44 19.65 -5.10
CA VAL A 126 10.12 20.40 -3.89
C VAL A 126 8.82 19.82 -3.31
N SER A 127 8.91 19.07 -2.22
CA SER A 127 7.78 18.36 -1.60
C SER A 127 7.34 18.94 -0.25
N ASP A 128 8.07 19.92 0.27
CA ASP A 128 7.92 20.48 1.60
C ASP A 128 7.63 21.99 1.64
N ALA A 129 7.47 22.63 0.48
CA ALA A 129 7.14 24.04 0.40
C ALA A 129 5.65 24.35 0.51
N LEU A 130 4.79 23.38 0.13
CA LEU A 130 3.34 23.42 0.29
C LEU A 130 2.90 22.06 0.83
N GLU A 131 2.14 22.05 1.91
CA GLU A 131 1.67 20.83 2.52
C GLU A 131 0.86 19.98 1.53
N GLY A 132 1.26 18.72 1.37
CA GLY A 132 0.60 17.77 0.46
C GLY A 132 0.84 18.00 -1.04
N VAL A 133 1.71 18.95 -1.42
CA VAL A 133 2.01 19.26 -2.83
C VAL A 133 3.49 19.05 -3.13
N THR A 134 3.80 18.26 -4.14
CA THR A 134 5.15 18.13 -4.69
C THR A 134 5.23 18.89 -6.01
N LEU A 135 6.15 19.85 -6.08
CA LEU A 135 6.45 20.63 -7.29
C LEU A 135 7.70 20.08 -7.96
N THR A 136 7.62 19.76 -9.24
CA THR A 136 8.79 19.41 -10.06
C THR A 136 9.09 20.56 -11.00
N LEU A 137 10.25 21.20 -10.78
CA LEU A 137 10.69 22.37 -11.53
C LEU A 137 11.43 21.92 -12.80
N SER A 138 10.86 22.19 -13.97
CA SER A 138 11.42 21.77 -15.27
C SER A 138 12.22 22.85 -15.95
N LYS A 139 11.86 24.12 -15.74
CA LYS A 139 12.49 25.29 -16.36
C LYS A 139 12.20 26.56 -15.56
N THR A 140 12.99 27.59 -15.81
CA THR A 140 12.72 28.93 -15.26
C THR A 140 11.60 29.63 -16.00
N ASN A 141 10.84 30.49 -15.29
CA ASN A 141 9.73 31.28 -15.83
C ASN A 141 9.75 32.72 -15.29
N VAL A 142 10.94 33.31 -15.21
CA VAL A 142 11.15 34.66 -14.69
C VAL A 142 10.24 35.67 -15.41
N GLY A 143 9.51 36.49 -14.64
CA GLY A 143 8.57 37.50 -15.17
C GLY A 143 7.23 36.97 -15.69
N THR A 144 7.05 35.66 -15.78
CA THR A 144 5.80 35.02 -16.25
C THR A 144 5.34 33.95 -15.25
N PRO A 145 4.69 34.33 -14.13
CA PRO A 145 4.29 33.38 -13.10
C PRO A 145 3.37 32.29 -13.68
N ALA A 146 3.58 31.05 -13.25
CA ALA A 146 2.71 29.95 -13.56
C ALA A 146 1.65 29.80 -12.46
N THR A 147 0.40 29.59 -12.86
CA THR A 147 -0.67 29.26 -11.91
C THR A 147 -0.76 27.74 -11.77
N VAL A 148 -0.60 27.26 -10.55
CA VAL A 148 -0.82 25.84 -10.22
C VAL A 148 -2.23 25.70 -9.67
N THR A 149 -3.07 24.95 -10.37
CA THR A 149 -4.43 24.64 -9.92
C THR A 149 -4.46 23.23 -9.35
N VAL A 150 -4.85 23.12 -8.09
CA VAL A 150 -5.09 21.82 -7.45
C VAL A 150 -6.55 21.45 -7.66
N ALA A 151 -6.81 20.43 -8.45
CA ALA A 151 -8.14 19.88 -8.66
C ALA A 151 -8.19 18.43 -8.19
N ARG A 152 -9.34 18.02 -7.67
CA ARG A 152 -9.54 16.61 -7.31
C ARG A 152 -9.66 15.77 -8.57
N ASP A 153 -8.84 14.72 -8.67
CA ASP A 153 -8.98 13.72 -9.73
C ASP A 153 -10.21 12.85 -9.43
N THR A 154 -11.27 13.00 -10.21
CA THR A 154 -12.49 12.19 -10.14
C THR A 154 -12.47 11.02 -11.13
N GLY A 155 -11.51 10.95 -12.04
CA GLY A 155 -11.43 9.94 -13.09
C GLY A 155 -11.38 8.52 -12.52
N LYS A 156 -10.57 8.28 -11.51
CA LYS A 156 -10.48 6.97 -10.83
C LYS A 156 -11.80 6.55 -10.18
N ALA A 157 -12.54 7.49 -9.60
CA ALA A 157 -13.84 7.18 -9.00
C ALA A 157 -14.90 6.86 -10.06
N VAL A 158 -14.90 7.56 -11.19
CA VAL A 158 -15.77 7.26 -12.33
C VAL A 158 -15.45 5.89 -12.91
N SER A 159 -14.16 5.58 -13.18
CA SER A 159 -13.75 4.28 -13.70
C SER A 159 -14.07 3.13 -12.75
N ALA A 160 -13.97 3.33 -11.43
CA ALA A 160 -14.37 2.33 -10.45
C ALA A 160 -15.89 2.08 -10.45
N ALA A 161 -16.70 3.13 -10.61
CA ALA A 161 -18.15 3.01 -10.74
C ALA A 161 -18.55 2.31 -12.05
N GLU A 162 -17.88 2.61 -13.17
CA GLU A 162 -18.07 1.91 -14.45
C GLU A 162 -17.74 0.42 -14.33
N ALA A 163 -16.60 0.09 -13.69
CA ALA A 163 -16.22 -1.30 -13.44
C ALA A 163 -17.24 -2.04 -12.57
N PHE A 164 -17.77 -1.39 -11.54
CA PHE A 164 -18.83 -1.95 -10.70
C PHE A 164 -20.11 -2.23 -11.50
N VAL A 165 -20.58 -1.26 -12.30
CA VAL A 165 -21.76 -1.41 -13.16
C VAL A 165 -21.55 -2.53 -14.17
N LYS A 166 -20.37 -2.58 -14.81
CA LYS A 166 -20.03 -3.65 -15.75
C LYS A 166 -20.04 -5.01 -15.09
N ALA A 167 -19.41 -5.16 -13.93
CA ALA A 167 -19.34 -6.45 -13.22
C ALA A 167 -20.74 -6.96 -12.85
N TYR A 168 -21.64 -6.08 -12.40
CA TYR A 168 -23.03 -6.44 -12.14
C TYR A 168 -23.75 -6.86 -13.43
N ASN A 169 -23.62 -6.10 -14.49
CA ASN A 169 -24.29 -6.39 -15.76
C ASN A 169 -23.80 -7.70 -16.39
N ASP A 170 -22.51 -7.99 -16.31
CA ASP A 170 -21.92 -9.27 -16.75
C ASP A 170 -22.50 -10.45 -15.95
N LEU A 171 -22.65 -10.30 -14.63
CA LEU A 171 -23.27 -11.30 -13.76
C LEU A 171 -24.77 -11.48 -14.12
N ASN A 172 -25.52 -10.38 -14.24
CA ASN A 172 -26.95 -10.43 -14.61
C ASN A 172 -27.14 -11.13 -15.96
N LYS A 173 -26.33 -10.76 -16.96
CA LYS A 173 -26.35 -11.40 -18.27
C LYS A 173 -26.05 -12.90 -18.18
N THR A 174 -25.05 -13.31 -17.41
CA THR A 174 -24.74 -14.73 -17.22
C THR A 174 -25.91 -15.49 -16.62
N LEU A 175 -26.58 -14.93 -15.60
CA LEU A 175 -27.78 -15.55 -15.00
C LEU A 175 -28.95 -15.61 -15.98
N GLU A 176 -29.14 -14.58 -16.80
CA GLU A 176 -30.16 -14.55 -17.87
C GLU A 176 -29.87 -15.61 -18.93
N ASP A 177 -28.65 -15.64 -19.49
CA ASP A 177 -28.25 -16.59 -20.53
C ASP A 177 -28.41 -18.06 -20.06
N LEU A 178 -28.09 -18.34 -18.79
CA LEU A 178 -28.23 -19.69 -18.20
C LEU A 178 -29.70 -20.09 -17.93
N SER A 179 -30.62 -19.13 -17.79
CA SER A 179 -32.02 -19.37 -17.47
C SER A 179 -32.98 -19.01 -18.60
N ALA A 180 -32.51 -18.49 -19.72
CA ALA A 180 -33.31 -18.04 -20.84
C ALA A 180 -34.12 -19.19 -21.48
N PHE A 181 -35.24 -18.83 -22.10
CA PHE A 181 -35.98 -19.70 -22.99
C PHE A 181 -35.90 -19.14 -24.41
N ASN A 182 -35.40 -19.95 -25.35
CA ASN A 182 -35.41 -19.58 -26.75
C ASN A 182 -36.75 -19.97 -27.39
N ALA A 183 -37.55 -18.96 -27.72
CA ALA A 183 -38.88 -19.16 -28.31
C ALA A 183 -38.84 -19.70 -29.75
N GLU A 184 -37.76 -19.41 -30.52
CA GLU A 184 -37.63 -19.88 -31.91
C GLU A 184 -37.31 -21.37 -31.96
N THR A 185 -36.34 -21.81 -31.16
CA THR A 185 -35.96 -23.22 -31.08
C THR A 185 -36.79 -24.03 -30.09
N ARG A 186 -37.65 -23.37 -29.29
CA ARG A 186 -38.44 -23.94 -28.19
C ARG A 186 -37.60 -24.70 -27.18
N THR A 187 -36.35 -24.25 -26.97
CA THR A 187 -35.41 -24.87 -26.02
C THR A 187 -35.13 -23.94 -24.86
N GLY A 188 -35.15 -24.51 -23.67
CA GLY A 188 -34.66 -23.79 -22.46
C GLY A 188 -33.15 -23.90 -22.30
N ALA A 189 -32.53 -22.85 -21.79
CA ALA A 189 -31.16 -22.91 -21.31
C ALA A 189 -31.03 -23.93 -20.16
N ILE A 190 -29.82 -24.29 -19.79
CA ILE A 190 -29.50 -25.39 -18.86
C ILE A 190 -30.10 -25.23 -17.47
N LEU A 191 -30.34 -23.99 -17.01
CA LEU A 191 -30.97 -23.64 -15.74
C LEU A 191 -32.36 -22.99 -15.94
N ASN A 192 -33.00 -23.19 -17.10
CA ASN A 192 -34.32 -22.63 -17.34
C ASN A 192 -35.30 -23.14 -16.29
N GLY A 193 -36.00 -22.21 -15.63
CA GLY A 193 -36.96 -22.54 -14.58
C GLY A 193 -36.34 -22.87 -13.21
N ASP A 194 -35.02 -22.88 -13.07
CA ASP A 194 -34.36 -23.16 -11.79
C ASP A 194 -34.68 -22.08 -10.75
N PRO A 195 -35.24 -22.44 -9.58
CA PRO A 195 -35.60 -21.48 -8.55
C PRO A 195 -34.38 -20.81 -7.89
N ALA A 196 -33.21 -21.46 -7.89
CA ALA A 196 -31.99 -20.89 -7.31
C ALA A 196 -31.52 -19.67 -8.10
N VAL A 197 -31.58 -19.72 -9.45
CA VAL A 197 -31.21 -18.57 -10.30
C VAL A 197 -32.13 -17.39 -10.03
N ARG A 198 -33.44 -17.63 -9.98
CA ARG A 198 -34.43 -16.57 -9.65
C ARG A 198 -34.24 -16.02 -8.24
N GLY A 199 -33.90 -16.88 -7.30
CA GLY A 199 -33.59 -16.50 -5.93
C GLY A 199 -32.37 -15.56 -5.87
N LEU A 200 -31.27 -15.90 -6.57
CA LEU A 200 -30.07 -15.08 -6.67
C LEU A 200 -30.35 -13.70 -7.31
N GLN A 201 -31.09 -13.68 -8.43
CA GLN A 201 -31.47 -12.42 -9.09
C GLN A 201 -32.31 -11.51 -8.18
N ASN A 202 -33.27 -12.07 -7.46
CA ASN A 202 -34.10 -11.29 -6.53
C ASN A 202 -33.31 -10.76 -5.34
N GLN A 203 -32.38 -11.56 -4.78
CA GLN A 203 -31.52 -11.14 -3.68
C GLN A 203 -30.57 -10.04 -4.12
N LEU A 204 -29.95 -10.15 -5.31
CA LEU A 204 -29.10 -9.10 -5.88
C LEU A 204 -29.85 -7.79 -6.07
N ARG A 205 -31.06 -7.83 -6.64
CA ARG A 205 -31.90 -6.63 -6.79
C ARG A 205 -32.29 -6.03 -5.45
N SER A 206 -32.63 -6.85 -4.45
CA SER A 206 -32.96 -6.39 -3.11
C SER A 206 -31.78 -5.70 -2.44
N LEU A 207 -30.56 -6.26 -2.56
CA LEU A 207 -29.34 -5.70 -2.01
C LEU A 207 -29.08 -4.26 -2.51
N PHE A 208 -29.26 -4.01 -3.80
CA PHE A 208 -28.98 -2.70 -4.39
C PHE A 208 -30.14 -1.70 -4.29
N ASN A 209 -31.34 -2.14 -4.00
CA ASN A 209 -32.49 -1.26 -3.77
C ASN A 209 -32.58 -0.75 -2.33
N GLN A 210 -31.86 -1.38 -1.38
CA GLN A 210 -31.86 -0.92 0.01
C GLN A 210 -30.92 0.27 0.18
N PRO A 211 -31.37 1.35 0.85
CA PRO A 211 -30.48 2.44 1.21
C PRO A 211 -29.41 1.95 2.18
N LEU A 212 -28.17 2.43 2.02
CA LEU A 212 -27.12 2.14 2.98
C LEU A 212 -27.47 2.72 4.35
N GLY A 213 -27.17 1.97 5.42
CA GLY A 213 -27.35 2.40 6.81
C GLY A 213 -26.41 3.59 7.13
N GLY A 214 -26.73 4.31 8.20
CA GLY A 214 -26.02 5.50 8.67
C GLY A 214 -26.91 6.73 8.57
N THR A 215 -26.97 7.50 9.67
CA THR A 215 -27.69 8.77 9.74
C THR A 215 -26.81 9.91 9.22
N GLY A 216 -27.30 10.80 8.39
CA GLY A 216 -26.58 12.02 7.99
C GLY A 216 -25.86 11.96 6.64
N SER A 217 -26.03 10.93 5.81
CA SER A 217 -25.49 10.90 4.45
C SER A 217 -26.52 11.40 3.43
N ALA A 218 -26.10 12.37 2.60
CA ALA A 218 -26.85 12.78 1.42
C ALA A 218 -26.77 11.75 0.27
N LEU A 219 -25.87 10.76 0.37
CA LEU A 219 -25.66 9.69 -0.58
C LEU A 219 -25.94 8.36 0.13
N ARG A 220 -27.13 7.80 -0.08
CA ARG A 220 -27.57 6.55 0.57
C ARG A 220 -27.90 5.44 -0.43
N THR A 221 -28.17 5.81 -1.66
CA THR A 221 -28.56 4.90 -2.73
C THR A 221 -27.62 5.02 -3.92
N LEU A 222 -27.54 3.98 -4.74
CA LEU A 222 -26.82 4.02 -6.02
C LEU A 222 -27.39 5.14 -6.92
N SER A 223 -28.71 5.36 -6.85
CA SER A 223 -29.37 6.42 -7.63
C SER A 223 -28.89 7.84 -7.28
N ASP A 224 -28.49 8.09 -6.02
CA ASP A 224 -27.91 9.38 -5.60
C ASP A 224 -26.57 9.63 -6.30
N ALA A 225 -25.83 8.55 -6.63
CA ALA A 225 -24.59 8.61 -7.39
C ALA A 225 -24.77 8.48 -8.90
N GLY A 226 -26.00 8.50 -9.42
CA GLY A 226 -26.27 8.39 -10.85
C GLY A 226 -26.22 6.97 -11.40
N ILE A 227 -26.24 5.93 -10.54
CA ILE A 227 -26.34 4.52 -10.96
C ILE A 227 -27.79 4.07 -10.74
N ALA A 228 -28.45 3.64 -11.80
CA ALA A 228 -29.87 3.28 -11.75
C ALA A 228 -30.17 1.96 -12.46
N PHE A 229 -31.15 1.23 -11.95
CA PHE A 229 -31.69 0.07 -12.63
C PHE A 229 -32.47 0.45 -13.88
N GLN A 230 -32.23 -0.29 -14.94
CA GLN A 230 -33.04 -0.25 -16.16
C GLN A 230 -34.18 -1.29 -16.10
N ARG A 231 -35.11 -1.22 -17.04
CA ARG A 231 -36.26 -2.14 -17.10
C ARG A 231 -35.86 -3.60 -17.32
N ASP A 232 -34.75 -3.81 -18.02
CA ASP A 232 -34.17 -5.13 -18.29
C ASP A 232 -33.37 -5.69 -17.09
N GLY A 233 -33.31 -4.96 -15.98
CA GLY A 233 -32.57 -5.39 -14.79
C GLY A 233 -31.09 -5.08 -14.83
N THR A 234 -30.55 -4.43 -15.87
CA THR A 234 -29.19 -3.92 -15.92
C THR A 234 -29.04 -2.63 -15.10
N LEU A 235 -27.80 -2.31 -14.74
CA LEU A 235 -27.42 -1.00 -14.18
C LEU A 235 -26.89 -0.09 -15.28
N SER A 236 -27.26 1.20 -15.23
CA SER A 236 -26.66 2.25 -16.05
C SER A 236 -26.00 3.31 -15.18
N LEU A 237 -24.94 3.93 -15.67
CA LEU A 237 -24.23 5.02 -15.02
C LEU A 237 -24.42 6.33 -15.78
N ASP A 238 -24.91 7.35 -15.09
CA ASP A 238 -24.83 8.74 -15.51
C ASP A 238 -23.56 9.37 -14.92
N ALA A 239 -22.49 9.43 -15.71
CA ALA A 239 -21.21 10.00 -15.30
C ALA A 239 -21.31 11.49 -14.93
N THR A 240 -22.24 12.25 -15.51
CA THR A 240 -22.46 13.66 -15.18
C THR A 240 -23.04 13.79 -13.78
N LYS A 241 -24.04 12.97 -13.45
CA LYS A 241 -24.64 12.93 -12.12
C LYS A 241 -23.64 12.44 -11.08
N LEU A 242 -22.83 11.43 -11.42
CA LEU A 242 -21.76 10.94 -10.55
C LEU A 242 -20.73 12.03 -10.25
N ASN A 243 -20.24 12.75 -11.27
CA ASN A 243 -19.30 13.84 -11.06
C ASN A 243 -19.87 14.97 -10.19
N LYS A 244 -21.15 15.30 -10.35
CA LYS A 244 -21.84 16.26 -9.47
C LYS A 244 -21.92 15.74 -8.03
N ALA A 245 -22.23 14.45 -7.83
CA ALA A 245 -22.27 13.83 -6.51
C ALA A 245 -20.90 13.83 -5.83
N ILE A 246 -19.83 13.53 -6.59
CA ILE A 246 -18.43 13.58 -6.11
C ILE A 246 -18.07 15.02 -5.71
N ALA A 247 -18.39 16.02 -6.54
CA ALA A 247 -18.06 17.41 -6.27
C ALA A 247 -18.78 17.93 -5.00
N ALA A 248 -20.05 17.57 -4.83
CA ALA A 248 -20.87 17.98 -3.67
C ALA A 248 -20.45 17.25 -2.39
N ASN A 249 -20.01 15.99 -2.48
CA ASN A 249 -19.73 15.12 -1.33
C ASN A 249 -18.45 14.29 -1.52
N PRO A 250 -17.27 14.92 -1.66
CA PRO A 250 -16.05 14.25 -2.10
C PRO A 250 -15.55 13.15 -1.15
N GLY A 251 -15.86 13.26 0.14
CA GLY A 251 -15.49 12.26 1.13
C GLY A 251 -16.54 11.17 1.36
N ARG A 252 -17.70 11.21 0.67
CA ARG A 252 -18.81 10.29 0.93
C ARG A 252 -19.04 9.27 -0.17
N ILE A 253 -18.62 9.56 -1.38
CA ILE A 253 -18.85 8.68 -2.54
C ILE A 253 -18.19 7.30 -2.35
N ALA A 254 -17.03 7.24 -1.70
CA ALA A 254 -16.34 5.99 -1.39
C ALA A 254 -17.19 5.07 -0.52
N GLY A 255 -17.97 5.63 0.42
CA GLY A 255 -18.85 4.88 1.30
C GLY A 255 -20.02 4.19 0.61
N LEU A 256 -20.37 4.57 -0.64
CA LEU A 256 -21.34 3.84 -1.45
C LEU A 256 -20.79 2.51 -1.97
N PHE A 257 -19.46 2.39 -2.12
CA PHE A 257 -18.84 1.21 -2.73
C PHE A 257 -18.04 0.38 -1.72
N ALA A 258 -17.34 1.04 -0.79
CA ALA A 258 -16.45 0.40 0.18
C ALA A 258 -16.89 0.69 1.64
N PRO A 259 -16.45 -0.11 2.62
CA PRO A 259 -16.61 0.22 4.03
C PRO A 259 -15.99 1.57 4.32
N LEU A 260 -16.75 2.49 4.91
CA LEU A 260 -16.30 3.82 5.26
C LEU A 260 -16.87 4.23 6.62
N GLY A 261 -15.99 4.59 7.53
CA GLY A 261 -16.36 5.24 8.78
C GLY A 261 -16.07 6.75 8.71
N ARG A 262 -16.98 7.56 9.21
CA ARG A 262 -16.80 9.01 9.34
C ARG A 262 -17.04 9.45 10.75
N SER A 263 -16.08 10.20 11.26
CA SER A 263 -16.18 10.82 12.57
C SER A 263 -16.81 12.22 12.46
N THR A 264 -17.59 12.61 13.46
CA THR A 264 -18.06 13.98 13.66
C THR A 264 -16.99 14.89 14.27
N ASP A 265 -15.91 14.33 14.82
CA ASP A 265 -14.77 15.04 15.39
C ASP A 265 -13.54 14.90 14.48
N SER A 266 -12.91 16.02 14.13
CA SER A 266 -11.72 16.06 13.25
C SER A 266 -10.46 15.45 13.88
N LEU A 267 -10.42 15.30 15.20
CA LEU A 267 -9.33 14.64 15.95
C LEU A 267 -9.60 13.16 16.20
N VAL A 268 -10.63 12.60 15.58
CA VAL A 268 -10.95 11.18 15.61
C VAL A 268 -11.06 10.68 14.18
N GLU A 269 -10.24 9.71 13.83
CA GLU A 269 -10.20 9.12 12.49
C GLU A 269 -10.71 7.68 12.53
N PHE A 270 -11.51 7.30 11.54
CA PHE A 270 -11.81 5.89 11.29
C PHE A 270 -10.54 5.18 10.80
N ALA A 271 -10.15 4.11 11.48
CA ALA A 271 -8.98 3.32 11.11
C ALA A 271 -9.38 2.08 10.28
N SER A 272 -10.30 1.28 10.79
CA SER A 272 -10.77 0.06 10.12
C SER A 272 -12.06 -0.47 10.75
N ALA A 273 -12.70 -1.42 10.04
CA ALA A 273 -13.78 -2.22 10.59
C ALA A 273 -13.62 -3.69 10.16
N ARG A 274 -13.92 -4.60 11.09
CA ARG A 274 -13.93 -6.04 10.79
C ARG A 274 -15.08 -6.37 9.83
N SER A 275 -14.86 -7.36 8.98
CA SER A 275 -15.93 -7.91 8.13
C SER A 275 -17.11 -8.38 8.98
N GLY A 276 -18.32 -8.01 8.56
CA GLY A 276 -19.55 -8.33 9.28
C GLY A 276 -19.97 -7.31 10.34
N LEU A 277 -19.20 -6.23 10.56
CA LEU A 277 -19.68 -5.12 11.38
C LEU A 277 -20.92 -4.51 10.74
N ALA A 278 -21.98 -4.33 11.52
CA ALA A 278 -23.22 -3.72 11.03
C ALA A 278 -23.00 -2.24 10.66
N ALA A 279 -23.65 -1.79 9.59
CA ALA A 279 -23.70 -0.37 9.28
C ALA A 279 -24.52 0.37 10.34
N GLY A 280 -24.06 1.56 10.77
CA GLY A 280 -24.72 2.32 11.83
C GLY A 280 -23.88 3.48 12.33
N SER A 281 -24.41 4.16 13.33
CA SER A 281 -23.73 5.26 14.02
C SER A 281 -23.26 4.77 15.40
N TYR A 282 -21.96 4.85 15.64
CA TYR A 282 -21.30 4.38 16.85
C TYR A 282 -20.82 5.57 17.67
N SER A 283 -21.28 5.67 18.91
CA SER A 283 -20.83 6.73 19.84
C SER A 283 -19.43 6.42 20.36
N LEU A 284 -18.57 7.42 20.47
CA LEU A 284 -17.23 7.34 21.06
C LEU A 284 -17.14 8.23 22.30
N ASP A 285 -16.74 7.64 23.40
CA ASP A 285 -16.33 8.34 24.61
C ASP A 285 -14.87 8.01 24.90
N VAL A 286 -14.04 9.04 25.14
CA VAL A 286 -12.60 8.90 25.41
C VAL A 286 -12.32 9.21 26.86
N THR A 287 -11.86 8.24 27.63
CA THR A 287 -11.53 8.39 29.03
C THR A 287 -10.07 8.69 29.30
N GLN A 288 -9.19 8.33 28.33
CA GLN A 288 -7.75 8.57 28.40
C GLN A 288 -7.17 8.75 27.00
N LEU A 289 -6.32 9.77 26.84
CA LEU A 289 -5.53 9.95 25.64
C LEU A 289 -4.24 9.14 25.69
N ALA A 290 -3.80 8.64 24.55
CA ALA A 290 -2.48 8.02 24.44
C ALA A 290 -1.37 9.04 24.67
N THR A 291 -0.31 8.63 25.35
CA THR A 291 0.91 9.44 25.51
C THR A 291 2.12 8.76 24.91
N ARG A 292 3.15 9.55 24.69
CA ARG A 292 4.47 9.08 24.22
C ARG A 292 5.40 8.82 25.39
N GLY A 293 6.30 7.86 25.27
CA GLY A 293 7.36 7.62 26.24
C GLY A 293 8.41 8.73 26.21
N THR A 294 8.90 9.12 27.37
CA THR A 294 9.92 10.16 27.54
C THR A 294 11.07 9.71 28.44
N GLY A 295 12.28 10.22 28.13
CA GLY A 295 13.45 10.18 29.01
C GLY A 295 13.89 11.60 29.32
N ASN A 296 13.78 12.00 30.59
CA ASN A 296 13.93 13.39 31.02
C ASN A 296 15.24 13.58 31.81
N GLY A 297 16.04 14.56 31.43
CA GLY A 297 17.20 14.99 32.17
C GLY A 297 16.83 15.66 33.49
N MET A 298 17.68 15.47 34.49
CA MET A 298 17.53 16.02 35.83
C MET A 298 18.54 17.14 36.12
N VAL A 299 19.47 17.38 35.21
CA VAL A 299 20.49 18.43 35.30
C VAL A 299 20.52 19.21 33.99
N ALA A 300 20.93 20.48 34.06
CA ALA A 300 21.20 21.24 32.85
C ALA A 300 22.36 20.59 32.07
N ALA A 301 22.13 20.34 30.78
CA ALA A 301 23.09 19.63 29.96
C ALA A 301 24.40 20.40 29.79
N GLY A 302 25.51 19.72 29.98
CA GLY A 302 26.86 20.26 29.70
C GLY A 302 27.02 20.55 28.21
N LEU A 303 27.36 21.80 27.86
CA LEU A 303 27.45 22.24 26.47
C LEU A 303 28.77 21.88 25.79
N THR A 304 29.79 21.42 26.56
CA THR A 304 31.09 21.03 26.02
C THR A 304 31.23 19.53 25.99
N ILE A 305 31.27 18.96 24.80
CA ILE A 305 31.47 17.54 24.56
C ILE A 305 32.94 17.27 24.24
N THR A 306 33.54 16.38 25.02
CA THR A 306 34.96 15.97 24.85
C THR A 306 34.97 14.50 24.44
N ALA A 307 35.62 14.20 23.30
CA ALA A 307 35.72 12.85 22.75
C ALA A 307 36.31 11.86 23.78
N GLY A 308 35.66 10.72 23.96
CA GLY A 308 36.03 9.66 24.89
C GLY A 308 35.77 9.97 26.36
N VAL A 309 35.20 11.12 26.71
CA VAL A 309 34.97 11.57 28.10
C VAL A 309 33.46 11.63 28.41
N ASN A 310 32.69 12.34 27.57
CA ASN A 310 31.26 12.58 27.76
C ASN A 310 30.47 12.62 26.43
N ASP A 311 30.92 11.84 25.44
CA ASP A 311 30.43 11.88 24.07
C ASP A 311 29.49 10.72 23.71
N THR A 312 29.34 9.68 24.55
CA THR A 312 28.53 8.50 24.22
C THR A 312 27.28 8.41 25.11
N LEU A 313 26.19 7.95 24.50
CA LEU A 313 24.94 7.60 25.16
C LEU A 313 24.46 6.24 24.70
N ASP A 314 24.07 5.40 25.66
CA ASP A 314 23.39 4.12 25.41
C ASP A 314 21.89 4.29 25.64
N LEU A 315 21.10 3.94 24.63
CA LEU A 315 19.65 4.14 24.65
C LEU A 315 18.92 2.86 24.26
N THR A 316 17.72 2.74 24.78
CA THR A 316 16.72 1.81 24.23
C THR A 316 15.45 2.60 23.96
N ILE A 317 15.06 2.67 22.68
CA ILE A 317 13.86 3.39 22.22
C ILE A 317 12.89 2.36 21.64
N ASP A 318 11.70 2.24 22.23
CA ASP A 318 10.64 1.32 21.78
C ASP A 318 11.13 -0.13 21.56
N GLY A 319 12.09 -0.57 22.39
CA GLY A 319 12.70 -1.89 22.33
C GLY A 319 13.97 -1.99 21.46
N ALA A 320 14.28 -0.99 20.65
CA ALA A 320 15.54 -0.93 19.88
C ALA A 320 16.68 -0.39 20.77
N ALA A 321 17.69 -1.21 21.06
CA ALA A 321 18.87 -0.82 21.83
C ALA A 321 20.03 -0.44 20.90
N PHE A 322 20.68 0.68 21.17
CA PHE A 322 21.83 1.20 20.42
C PHE A 322 22.59 2.26 21.21
N SER A 323 23.79 2.56 20.74
CA SER A 323 24.62 3.66 21.28
C SER A 323 24.78 4.76 20.23
N VAL A 324 24.85 6.01 20.67
CA VAL A 324 25.16 7.15 19.81
C VAL A 324 26.39 7.88 20.34
N THR A 325 27.18 8.47 19.42
CA THR A 325 28.31 9.31 19.76
C THR A 325 28.08 10.73 19.26
N LEU A 326 28.16 11.70 20.16
CA LEU A 326 28.03 13.11 19.85
C LEU A 326 29.33 13.68 19.26
N GLY A 327 29.21 14.71 18.44
CA GLY A 327 30.38 15.44 17.94
C GLY A 327 31.05 16.20 19.06
N ALA A 328 32.38 16.02 19.20
CA ALA A 328 33.19 16.80 20.17
C ALA A 328 33.19 18.29 19.80
N GLY A 329 33.04 19.15 20.80
CA GLY A 329 33.02 20.61 20.63
C GLY A 329 32.17 21.29 21.70
N THR A 330 32.16 22.63 21.68
CA THR A 330 31.26 23.41 22.56
C THR A 330 30.04 23.86 21.74
N TYR A 331 28.87 23.45 22.15
CA TYR A 331 27.60 23.82 21.54
C TYR A 331 27.16 25.21 22.00
N ALA A 332 26.60 26.01 21.10
CA ALA A 332 26.19 27.38 21.40
C ALA A 332 24.99 27.48 22.38
N SER A 333 24.20 26.43 22.49
CA SER A 333 23.04 26.35 23.39
C SER A 333 22.61 24.89 23.62
N ALA A 334 21.83 24.64 24.65
CA ALA A 334 21.21 23.35 24.90
C ALA A 334 20.28 22.94 23.74
N GLY A 335 19.63 23.88 23.06
CA GLY A 335 18.85 23.62 21.84
C GLY A 335 19.68 23.13 20.66
N ALA A 336 20.92 23.69 20.48
CA ALA A 336 21.86 23.19 19.47
C ALA A 336 22.32 21.76 19.80
N LEU A 337 22.59 21.47 21.07
CA LEU A 337 22.96 20.14 21.53
C LEU A 337 21.79 19.16 21.39
N ALA A 338 20.53 19.57 21.69
CA ALA A 338 19.33 18.77 21.49
C ALA A 338 19.15 18.38 19.99
N ALA A 339 19.38 19.32 19.07
CA ALA A 339 19.30 19.06 17.63
C ALA A 339 20.35 18.05 17.15
N GLU A 340 21.61 18.17 17.64
CA GLU A 340 22.66 17.19 17.36
C GLU A 340 22.29 15.81 17.90
N LEU A 341 21.87 15.73 19.16
CA LEU A 341 21.45 14.48 19.79
C LEU A 341 20.28 13.83 19.03
N GLN A 342 19.26 14.61 18.65
CA GLN A 342 18.16 14.14 17.83
C GLN A 342 18.65 13.57 16.48
N GLY A 343 19.55 14.28 15.83
CA GLY A 343 20.16 13.85 14.56
C GLY A 343 20.89 12.52 14.70
N ARG A 344 21.68 12.35 15.77
CA ARG A 344 22.43 11.11 16.04
C ARG A 344 21.50 9.94 16.37
N ILE A 345 20.49 10.16 17.20
CA ILE A 345 19.52 9.13 17.57
C ILE A 345 18.73 8.69 16.33
N ASN A 346 18.16 9.64 15.58
CA ASN A 346 17.37 9.34 14.37
C ASN A 346 18.22 8.78 13.22
N GLY A 347 19.54 9.02 13.23
CA GLY A 347 20.49 8.42 12.31
C GLY A 347 20.94 7.00 12.68
N ALA A 348 20.58 6.49 13.85
CA ALA A 348 20.95 5.15 14.30
C ALA A 348 20.23 4.08 13.48
N THR A 349 21.01 3.17 12.87
CA THR A 349 20.47 2.11 11.99
C THR A 349 19.46 1.21 12.71
N ALA A 350 19.69 0.88 13.99
CA ALA A 350 18.79 0.04 14.76
C ALA A 350 17.41 0.68 14.97
N LEU A 351 17.35 1.99 15.24
CA LEU A 351 16.08 2.72 15.37
C LEU A 351 15.36 2.85 14.03
N GLY A 352 16.09 3.17 12.96
CA GLY A 352 15.54 3.25 11.60
C GLY A 352 14.98 1.91 11.11
N ALA A 353 15.66 0.79 11.40
CA ALA A 353 15.19 -0.55 11.08
C ALA A 353 13.90 -0.92 11.84
N ALA A 354 13.71 -0.39 13.05
CA ALA A 354 12.48 -0.53 13.82
C ALA A 354 11.35 0.44 13.38
N GLY A 355 11.62 1.34 12.41
CA GLY A 355 10.67 2.36 11.95
C GLY A 355 10.41 3.46 13.00
N GLY A 356 11.26 3.56 14.03
CA GLY A 356 11.15 4.53 15.11
C GLY A 356 11.86 5.86 14.81
N SER A 357 11.48 6.88 15.56
CA SER A 357 12.18 8.17 15.62
C SER A 357 11.94 8.83 16.97
N VAL A 358 12.73 9.84 17.28
CA VAL A 358 12.56 10.66 18.50
C VAL A 358 12.55 12.13 18.17
N GLU A 359 11.92 12.89 19.06
CA GLU A 359 12.06 14.33 19.19
C GLU A 359 12.90 14.60 20.45
N VAL A 360 13.94 15.42 20.33
CA VAL A 360 14.73 15.88 21.48
C VAL A 360 14.46 17.36 21.67
N SER A 361 13.86 17.70 22.78
CA SER A 361 13.56 19.07 23.19
C SER A 361 14.40 19.48 24.38
N GLU A 362 14.49 20.78 24.61
CA GLU A 362 15.09 21.35 25.81
C GLU A 362 14.15 22.33 26.49
N SER A 363 14.22 22.40 27.80
CA SER A 363 13.54 23.41 28.59
C SER A 363 14.39 23.75 29.81
N ALA A 364 14.74 25.04 29.98
CA ALA A 364 15.64 25.52 31.06
C ALA A 364 16.97 24.76 31.15
N GLY A 365 17.51 24.34 30.01
CA GLY A 365 18.75 23.58 29.91
C GLY A 365 18.56 22.06 30.09
N LEU A 366 17.40 21.58 30.50
CA LEU A 366 17.10 20.14 30.66
C LEU A 366 16.73 19.54 29.32
N LEU A 367 17.38 18.43 28.95
CA LEU A 367 17.05 17.67 27.74
C LEU A 367 15.92 16.67 28.01
N THR A 368 15.02 16.54 27.06
CA THR A 368 13.96 15.53 27.04
C THR A 368 14.00 14.81 25.71
N VAL A 369 14.13 13.48 25.74
CA VAL A 369 13.99 12.60 24.58
C VAL A 369 12.59 12.03 24.59
N THR A 370 11.83 12.25 23.53
CA THR A 370 10.43 11.77 23.39
C THR A 370 10.35 10.83 22.19
N SER A 371 9.83 9.62 22.37
CA SER A 371 9.56 8.71 21.24
C SER A 371 8.47 9.28 20.34
N SER A 372 8.52 8.97 19.04
CA SER A 372 7.44 9.28 18.09
C SER A 372 6.24 8.32 18.22
N THR A 373 6.43 7.16 18.83
CA THR A 373 5.40 6.15 19.06
C THR A 373 4.48 6.57 20.24
N TYR A 374 3.22 6.14 20.21
CA TYR A 374 2.26 6.33 21.28
C TYR A 374 1.94 5.01 21.98
N GLY A 375 1.49 5.08 23.23
CA GLY A 375 0.98 3.93 23.97
C GLY A 375 2.03 3.18 24.77
N THR A 376 1.65 2.06 25.34
CA THR A 376 2.48 1.24 26.24
C THR A 376 3.74 0.66 25.57
N ALA A 377 3.76 0.60 24.24
CA ALA A 377 4.95 0.25 23.45
C ALA A 377 5.99 1.38 23.41
N SER A 378 5.57 2.62 23.67
CA SER A 378 6.44 3.80 23.63
C SER A 378 7.28 3.93 24.88
N LYS A 379 8.58 3.73 24.76
CA LYS A 379 9.53 3.72 25.89
C LYS A 379 10.84 4.38 25.50
N VAL A 380 11.33 5.26 26.36
CA VAL A 380 12.66 5.87 26.23
C VAL A 380 13.48 5.52 27.46
N ILE A 381 14.51 4.72 27.28
CA ILE A 381 15.42 4.31 28.35
C ILE A 381 16.81 4.85 28.02
N LEU A 382 17.32 5.76 28.85
CA LEU A 382 18.67 6.27 28.83
C LEU A 382 19.46 5.39 29.80
N SER A 383 20.18 4.38 29.26
CA SER A 383 20.71 3.27 30.06
C SER A 383 22.19 3.42 30.44
N GLY A 384 22.95 4.29 29.77
CA GLY A 384 24.38 4.42 30.01
C GLY A 384 25.11 5.32 29.02
N GLY A 385 26.41 5.07 28.88
CA GLY A 385 27.33 5.92 28.14
C GLY A 385 28.04 6.93 29.05
N ASN A 386 29.26 7.36 28.63
CA ASN A 386 30.07 8.29 29.42
C ASN A 386 29.45 9.70 29.49
N GLY A 387 28.56 10.05 28.56
CA GLY A 387 27.87 11.36 28.50
C GLY A 387 26.57 11.40 29.34
N LEU A 388 26.08 10.29 29.85
CA LEU A 388 24.76 10.24 30.51
C LEU A 388 24.66 11.24 31.69
N ALA A 389 25.65 11.23 32.57
CA ALA A 389 25.65 12.07 33.77
C ALA A 389 25.67 13.55 33.47
N ASP A 390 26.45 13.96 32.44
CA ASP A 390 26.61 15.36 32.05
C ASP A 390 25.41 15.90 31.23
N LEU A 391 24.74 15.04 30.50
CA LEU A 391 23.65 15.43 29.61
C LEU A 391 22.26 15.30 30.27
N PHE A 392 22.06 14.26 31.06
CA PHE A 392 20.74 13.93 31.64
C PHE A 392 20.77 13.80 33.18
N GLY A 393 21.98 13.78 33.79
CA GLY A 393 22.16 13.42 35.19
C GLY A 393 22.35 11.92 35.39
N ALA A 394 22.85 11.54 36.58
CA ALA A 394 23.17 10.15 36.92
C ALA A 394 21.93 9.21 36.95
N SER A 395 20.74 9.77 37.07
CA SER A 395 19.48 9.02 37.15
C SER A 395 18.37 9.77 36.42
N PRO A 396 18.33 9.74 35.08
CA PRO A 396 17.28 10.40 34.32
C PRO A 396 15.91 9.79 34.64
N VAL A 397 14.86 10.62 34.64
CA VAL A 397 13.49 10.19 34.90
C VAL A 397 12.83 9.71 33.61
N ARG A 398 12.28 8.49 33.65
CA ARG A 398 11.53 7.91 32.56
C ARG A 398 10.03 8.01 32.83
N ALA A 399 9.25 8.35 31.79
CA ALA A 399 7.82 8.14 31.75
C ALA A 399 7.49 7.27 30.54
N ASP A 400 6.88 6.11 30.78
CA ASP A 400 6.43 5.25 29.70
C ASP A 400 5.14 5.82 29.06
N GLY A 401 4.94 5.57 27.78
CA GLY A 401 3.70 5.92 27.13
C GLY A 401 2.52 5.08 27.64
N ILE A 402 1.32 5.61 27.54
CA ILE A 402 0.07 4.92 27.89
C ILE A 402 -0.86 4.88 26.68
N ASP A 403 -1.63 3.79 26.54
CA ASP A 403 -2.58 3.62 25.46
C ASP A 403 -3.82 4.51 25.67
N ALA A 404 -4.51 4.87 24.59
CA ALA A 404 -5.82 5.47 24.67
C ALA A 404 -6.80 4.52 25.36
N ALA A 405 -7.75 5.06 26.13
CA ALA A 405 -8.85 4.30 26.71
C ALA A 405 -10.18 5.01 26.49
N GLY A 406 -11.25 4.22 26.36
CA GLY A 406 -12.59 4.76 26.13
C GLY A 406 -13.60 3.67 25.85
N THR A 407 -14.79 4.09 25.46
CA THR A 407 -15.89 3.20 25.09
C THR A 407 -16.39 3.51 23.68
N ILE A 408 -16.84 2.48 22.99
CA ILE A 408 -17.56 2.60 21.72
C ILE A 408 -18.95 1.98 21.95
N ASP A 409 -20.02 2.79 21.77
CA ASP A 409 -21.40 2.46 22.13
C ASP A 409 -21.55 2.02 23.61
N GLY A 410 -20.84 2.70 24.51
CA GLY A 410 -20.86 2.42 25.93
C GLY A 410 -20.12 1.15 26.35
N VAL A 411 -19.55 0.39 25.41
CA VAL A 411 -18.76 -0.82 25.68
C VAL A 411 -17.27 -0.48 25.64
N ALA A 412 -16.52 -0.95 26.65
CA ALA A 412 -15.08 -0.70 26.75
C ALA A 412 -14.37 -1.16 25.46
N ALA A 413 -13.55 -0.27 24.90
CA ALA A 413 -12.73 -0.54 23.74
C ALA A 413 -11.30 -0.91 24.17
N THR A 414 -10.64 -1.78 23.40
CA THR A 414 -9.23 -2.10 23.62
C THR A 414 -8.36 -1.02 23.02
N GLY A 415 -7.50 -0.41 23.83
CA GLY A 415 -6.52 0.60 23.43
C GLY A 415 -5.21 -0.02 22.95
N SER A 416 -4.63 0.56 21.90
CA SER A 416 -3.27 0.29 21.44
C SER A 416 -2.71 1.56 20.79
N GLY A 417 -1.76 2.21 21.45
CA GLY A 417 -1.36 3.56 21.07
C GLY A 417 -2.56 4.50 21.05
N GLN A 418 -2.73 5.22 19.97
CA GLN A 418 -3.87 6.12 19.75
C GLN A 418 -5.13 5.41 19.24
N THR A 419 -5.09 4.10 19.00
CA THR A 419 -6.20 3.34 18.42
C THR A 419 -7.06 2.71 19.50
N LEU A 420 -8.38 2.89 19.38
CA LEU A 420 -9.40 2.21 20.17
C LEU A 420 -10.15 1.24 19.26
N THR A 421 -10.26 -0.02 19.69
CA THR A 421 -10.95 -1.07 18.94
C THR A 421 -12.09 -1.65 19.78
N SER A 422 -13.32 -1.59 19.26
CA SER A 422 -14.49 -2.19 19.91
C SER A 422 -14.46 -3.72 19.82
N ALA A 423 -15.16 -4.40 20.71
CA ALA A 423 -15.35 -5.84 20.63
C ALA A 423 -16.01 -6.29 19.31
N ALA A 424 -16.85 -5.43 18.71
CA ALA A 424 -17.45 -5.67 17.39
C ALA A 424 -16.46 -5.49 16.23
N GLY A 425 -15.27 -4.96 16.48
CA GLY A 425 -14.20 -4.79 15.48
C GLY A 425 -14.20 -3.45 14.75
N LEU A 426 -14.86 -2.41 15.27
CA LEU A 426 -14.68 -1.03 14.82
C LEU A 426 -13.42 -0.46 15.47
N SER A 427 -12.50 0.05 14.68
CA SER A 427 -11.26 0.68 15.13
C SER A 427 -11.24 2.17 14.74
N VAL A 428 -10.91 3.01 15.68
CA VAL A 428 -10.78 4.46 15.51
C VAL A 428 -9.46 4.94 16.09
N ARG A 429 -8.86 5.97 15.51
CA ARG A 429 -7.65 6.61 15.99
C ARG A 429 -7.98 7.96 16.62
N VAL A 430 -7.62 8.16 17.88
CA VAL A 430 -7.81 9.38 18.63
C VAL A 430 -6.51 10.18 18.64
N LEU A 431 -6.49 11.28 17.91
CA LEU A 431 -5.29 12.11 17.72
C LEU A 431 -5.04 13.07 18.88
N GLY A 432 -6.03 13.33 19.70
CA GLY A 432 -5.96 14.25 20.82
C GLY A 432 -7.32 14.85 21.17
N GLY A 433 -7.35 15.96 21.89
CA GLY A 433 -8.54 16.73 22.24
C GLY A 433 -9.04 16.47 23.67
N ALA A 434 -10.28 16.86 23.99
CA ALA A 434 -10.86 16.71 25.33
C ALA A 434 -11.24 15.26 25.64
N LEU A 435 -11.37 14.91 26.90
CA LEU A 435 -11.95 13.65 27.37
C LEU A 435 -13.48 13.75 27.42
N GLY A 436 -14.16 12.60 27.49
CA GLY A 436 -15.62 12.45 27.56
C GLY A 436 -16.22 12.08 26.20
N ALA A 437 -17.51 12.37 26.01
CA ALA A 437 -18.22 12.14 24.76
C ALA A 437 -17.60 12.97 23.63
N ARG A 438 -17.04 12.30 22.61
CA ARG A 438 -16.20 12.95 21.61
C ARG A 438 -16.81 12.97 20.23
N ALA A 439 -17.25 11.83 19.77
CA ALA A 439 -17.62 11.68 18.37
C ALA A 439 -18.75 10.66 18.21
N THR A 440 -19.43 10.78 17.09
CA THR A 440 -20.20 9.69 16.50
C THR A 440 -19.48 9.24 15.22
N ILE A 441 -19.28 7.94 15.08
CA ILE A 441 -18.70 7.33 13.91
C ILE A 441 -19.82 6.75 13.07
N ASP A 442 -20.14 7.39 11.95
CA ASP A 442 -21.11 6.88 10.98
C ASP A 442 -20.39 5.87 10.08
N TYR A 443 -20.69 4.58 10.26
CA TYR A 443 -20.11 3.48 9.50
C TYR A 443 -21.09 2.96 8.45
N THR A 444 -20.61 2.85 7.22
CA THR A 444 -21.37 2.30 6.09
C THR A 444 -20.62 1.12 5.50
N VAL A 445 -21.39 0.09 5.07
CA VAL A 445 -20.87 -1.03 4.26
C VAL A 445 -21.32 -0.79 2.83
N GLY A 446 -20.40 -0.37 1.96
CA GLY A 446 -20.72 -0.01 0.59
C GLY A 446 -21.23 -1.20 -0.25
N TYR A 447 -21.96 -0.91 -1.33
CA TYR A 447 -22.61 -1.91 -2.18
C TYR A 447 -21.64 -2.93 -2.79
N ALA A 448 -20.41 -2.52 -3.16
CA ALA A 448 -19.43 -3.47 -3.67
C ALA A 448 -18.97 -4.46 -2.59
N SER A 449 -18.83 -4.00 -1.34
CA SER A 449 -18.51 -4.89 -0.21
C SER A 449 -19.67 -5.81 0.13
N GLN A 450 -20.92 -5.32 0.06
CA GLN A 450 -22.10 -6.15 0.25
C GLN A 450 -22.22 -7.21 -0.86
N LEU A 451 -21.93 -6.85 -2.12
CA LEU A 451 -21.90 -7.78 -3.25
C LEU A 451 -20.83 -8.86 -3.05
N SER A 452 -19.61 -8.46 -2.62
CA SER A 452 -18.54 -9.40 -2.32
C SER A 452 -18.92 -10.37 -1.20
N GLY A 453 -19.51 -9.85 -0.12
CA GLY A 453 -20.02 -10.67 0.98
C GLY A 453 -21.14 -11.63 0.53
N PHE A 454 -22.08 -11.14 -0.27
CA PHE A 454 -23.13 -11.95 -0.87
C PHE A 454 -22.54 -13.08 -1.74
N ALA A 455 -21.60 -12.75 -2.65
CA ALA A 455 -20.94 -13.74 -3.48
C ALA A 455 -20.21 -14.81 -2.64
N SER A 456 -19.48 -14.40 -1.61
CA SER A 456 -18.79 -15.31 -0.70
C SER A 456 -19.78 -16.24 0.04
N THR A 457 -20.93 -15.72 0.47
CA THR A 457 -21.97 -16.52 1.12
C THR A 457 -22.61 -17.53 0.14
N GLN A 458 -22.94 -17.09 -1.08
CA GLN A 458 -23.58 -17.97 -2.06
C GLN A 458 -22.64 -19.06 -2.60
N LEU A 459 -21.34 -18.76 -2.70
CA LEU A 459 -20.30 -19.70 -3.16
C LEU A 459 -19.71 -20.56 -2.03
N GLY A 460 -19.95 -20.20 -0.77
CA GLY A 460 -19.51 -20.96 0.40
C GLY A 460 -20.16 -22.35 0.48
N THR A 461 -19.62 -23.23 1.33
CA THR A 461 -20.06 -24.63 1.46
C THR A 461 -21.53 -24.78 1.86
N GLU A 462 -22.09 -23.81 2.60
CA GLU A 462 -23.50 -23.75 3.00
C GLU A 462 -24.34 -22.86 2.07
N GLY A 463 -23.74 -22.32 1.01
CA GLY A 463 -24.39 -21.43 0.06
C GLY A 463 -25.39 -22.15 -0.85
N SER A 464 -26.33 -21.38 -1.42
CA SER A 464 -27.35 -21.93 -2.31
C SER A 464 -26.78 -22.59 -3.56
N VAL A 465 -25.64 -22.10 -4.09
CA VAL A 465 -24.94 -22.67 -5.24
C VAL A 465 -24.34 -24.03 -4.89
N ALA A 466 -23.65 -24.13 -3.75
CA ALA A 466 -23.07 -25.38 -3.27
C ALA A 466 -24.16 -26.43 -2.98
N GLY A 467 -25.21 -26.04 -2.26
CA GLY A 467 -26.35 -26.93 -1.96
C GLY A 467 -27.06 -27.43 -3.22
N ARG A 468 -27.18 -26.55 -4.26
CA ARG A 468 -27.76 -26.96 -5.55
C ARG A 468 -26.85 -27.95 -6.28
N THR A 469 -25.56 -27.71 -6.30
CA THR A 469 -24.54 -28.60 -6.91
C THR A 469 -24.58 -29.98 -6.25
N GLU A 470 -24.64 -30.03 -4.93
CA GLU A 470 -24.73 -31.29 -4.18
C GLU A 470 -26.07 -32.03 -4.47
N GLY A 471 -27.20 -31.29 -4.54
CA GLY A 471 -28.47 -31.83 -4.92
C GLY A 471 -28.47 -32.45 -6.32
N ILE A 472 -27.84 -31.79 -7.29
CA ILE A 472 -27.67 -32.32 -8.65
C ILE A 472 -26.80 -33.60 -8.63
N ASN A 473 -25.66 -33.57 -7.94
CA ASN A 473 -24.78 -34.73 -7.83
C ASN A 473 -25.48 -35.94 -7.21
N ARG A 474 -26.29 -35.74 -6.17
CA ARG A 474 -27.11 -36.78 -5.59
C ARG A 474 -28.14 -37.36 -6.61
N SER A 475 -28.76 -36.48 -7.40
CA SER A 475 -29.70 -36.91 -8.44
C SER A 475 -29.01 -37.74 -9.53
N VAL A 476 -27.81 -37.32 -9.96
CA VAL A 476 -26.97 -38.06 -10.92
C VAL A 476 -26.60 -39.45 -10.39
N SER A 477 -26.19 -39.53 -9.10
CA SER A 477 -25.88 -40.81 -8.45
C SER A 477 -27.10 -41.74 -8.42
N LEU A 478 -28.30 -41.22 -8.02
CA LEU A 478 -29.51 -41.99 -8.01
C LEU A 478 -29.90 -42.54 -9.40
N ILE A 479 -29.74 -41.72 -10.46
CA ILE A 479 -29.99 -42.14 -11.84
C ILE A 479 -29.00 -43.24 -12.26
N ALA A 480 -27.73 -43.14 -11.87
CA ALA A 480 -26.73 -44.17 -12.16
C ALA A 480 -27.08 -45.50 -11.46
N ASP A 481 -27.52 -45.45 -10.20
CA ASP A 481 -27.98 -46.63 -9.47
C ASP A 481 -29.20 -47.27 -10.13
N GLN A 482 -30.21 -46.45 -10.50
CA GLN A 482 -31.40 -46.93 -11.22
C GLN A 482 -31.04 -47.56 -12.56
N ARG A 483 -30.09 -46.97 -13.29
CA ARG A 483 -29.58 -47.54 -14.55
C ARG A 483 -28.91 -48.90 -14.32
N THR A 484 -28.13 -49.06 -13.26
CA THR A 484 -27.53 -50.33 -12.89
C THR A 484 -28.56 -51.40 -12.56
N VAL A 485 -29.61 -51.04 -11.80
CA VAL A 485 -30.73 -51.93 -11.48
C VAL A 485 -31.48 -52.36 -12.76
N LEU A 486 -31.73 -51.42 -13.67
CA LEU A 486 -32.40 -51.71 -14.94
C LEU A 486 -31.56 -52.61 -15.82
N GLN A 487 -30.26 -52.40 -15.90
CA GLN A 487 -29.33 -53.29 -16.63
C GLN A 487 -29.39 -54.73 -16.10
N ARG A 488 -29.33 -54.93 -14.78
CA ARG A 488 -29.48 -56.27 -14.18
C ARG A 488 -30.81 -56.91 -14.56
N ARG A 489 -31.92 -56.14 -14.49
CA ARG A 489 -33.23 -56.66 -14.89
C ARG A 489 -33.27 -57.08 -16.37
N LEU A 490 -32.59 -56.33 -17.24
CA LEU A 490 -32.50 -56.70 -18.67
C LEU A 490 -31.67 -57.97 -18.86
N GLU A 491 -30.58 -58.13 -18.15
CA GLU A 491 -29.76 -59.36 -18.15
C GLU A 491 -30.56 -60.58 -17.64
N ASP A 492 -31.33 -60.39 -16.55
CA ASP A 492 -32.21 -61.46 -16.02
C ASP A 492 -33.30 -61.83 -17.05
N VAL A 493 -33.90 -60.85 -17.71
CA VAL A 493 -34.90 -61.09 -18.77
C VAL A 493 -34.25 -61.79 -19.97
N GLU A 494 -33.08 -61.34 -20.41
CA GLU A 494 -32.33 -61.99 -21.49
C GLU A 494 -32.01 -63.45 -21.13
N THR A 495 -31.46 -63.68 -19.95
CA THR A 495 -31.15 -65.04 -19.47
C THR A 495 -32.40 -65.93 -19.43
N ARG A 496 -33.51 -65.41 -18.93
CA ARG A 496 -34.80 -66.15 -18.92
C ARG A 496 -35.24 -66.49 -20.33
N TYR A 497 -35.23 -65.56 -21.27
CA TYR A 497 -35.61 -65.86 -22.66
C TYR A 497 -34.63 -66.81 -23.33
N ARG A 498 -33.33 -66.70 -23.13
CA ARG A 498 -32.32 -67.64 -23.64
C ARG A 498 -32.60 -69.06 -23.10
N THR A 499 -32.92 -69.17 -21.81
CA THR A 499 -33.31 -70.48 -21.23
C THR A 499 -34.59 -71.01 -21.82
N GLN A 500 -35.65 -70.18 -22.02
CA GLN A 500 -36.94 -70.61 -22.62
C GLN A 500 -36.75 -71.03 -24.10
N PHE A 501 -35.96 -70.24 -24.88
CA PHE A 501 -35.68 -70.59 -26.28
C PHE A 501 -34.82 -71.85 -26.35
N GLY A 502 -33.83 -72.02 -25.51
CA GLY A 502 -33.06 -73.27 -25.44
C GLY A 502 -33.90 -74.49 -25.10
N ALA A 503 -34.84 -74.36 -24.15
CA ALA A 503 -35.78 -75.43 -23.84
C ALA A 503 -36.73 -75.72 -25.01
N LEU A 504 -37.15 -74.65 -25.73
CA LEU A 504 -38.02 -74.85 -26.93
C LEU A 504 -37.20 -75.52 -28.06
N ASP A 505 -35.97 -75.17 -28.28
CA ASP A 505 -35.12 -75.82 -29.27
C ASP A 505 -34.89 -77.30 -28.98
N VAL A 506 -34.70 -77.68 -27.71
CA VAL A 506 -34.64 -79.07 -27.26
C VAL A 506 -35.97 -79.78 -27.53
N LEU A 507 -37.10 -79.11 -27.23
CA LEU A 507 -38.44 -79.70 -27.50
C LEU A 507 -38.65 -79.89 -29.00
N ILE A 508 -38.30 -78.92 -29.85
CA ILE A 508 -38.43 -79.03 -31.31
C ILE A 508 -37.55 -80.17 -31.84
N SER A 509 -36.28 -80.26 -31.31
CA SER A 509 -35.37 -81.35 -31.70
C SER A 509 -35.94 -82.71 -31.35
N ASN A 510 -36.52 -82.89 -30.12
CA ASN A 510 -37.18 -84.15 -29.72
C ASN A 510 -38.38 -84.45 -30.54
N LEU A 511 -39.25 -83.44 -30.90
CA LEU A 511 -40.39 -83.62 -31.81
C LEU A 511 -39.92 -84.00 -33.23
N SER A 512 -38.85 -83.39 -33.74
CA SER A 512 -38.30 -83.81 -35.05
C SER A 512 -37.80 -85.23 -35.04
N GLN A 513 -37.09 -85.66 -33.97
CA GLN A 513 -36.63 -87.03 -33.81
C GLN A 513 -37.85 -88.02 -33.74
N THR A 514 -38.90 -87.61 -33.01
CA THR A 514 -40.10 -88.42 -32.92
C THR A 514 -40.80 -88.51 -34.29
N SER A 515 -40.87 -87.40 -35.04
CA SER A 515 -41.43 -87.36 -36.39
C SER A 515 -40.62 -88.24 -37.36
N ASP A 516 -39.26 -88.19 -37.29
CA ASP A 516 -38.41 -89.06 -38.12
C ASP A 516 -38.59 -90.55 -37.77
N PHE A 517 -38.69 -90.84 -36.47
CA PHE A 517 -38.97 -92.19 -35.99
C PHE A 517 -40.36 -92.69 -36.50
N LEU A 518 -41.42 -91.90 -36.39
CA LEU A 518 -42.77 -92.24 -36.91
C LEU A 518 -42.71 -92.37 -38.45
N THR A 519 -42.05 -91.52 -39.17
CA THR A 519 -41.87 -91.61 -40.62
C THR A 519 -41.19 -92.92 -41.03
N GLN A 520 -40.13 -93.28 -40.25
CA GLN A 520 -39.42 -94.53 -40.46
C GLN A 520 -40.32 -95.76 -40.16
N GLN A 521 -41.13 -95.72 -39.08
CA GLN A 521 -42.07 -96.80 -38.74
C GLN A 521 -43.17 -96.89 -39.80
N LEU A 522 -43.72 -95.78 -40.27
CA LEU A 522 -44.73 -95.79 -41.36
C LEU A 522 -44.17 -96.32 -42.67
N SER A 523 -42.90 -96.02 -42.97
CA SER A 523 -42.25 -96.57 -44.18
C SER A 523 -42.01 -98.06 -44.12
N VAL A 524 -41.83 -98.62 -42.93
CA VAL A 524 -41.76 -100.12 -42.72
C VAL A 524 -43.14 -100.77 -42.82
N LEU A 525 -44.19 -100.12 -42.33
CA LEU A 525 -45.55 -100.59 -42.44
C LEU A 525 -46.08 -100.57 -43.91
N ASN A 526 -45.64 -99.60 -44.74
CA ASN A 526 -46.00 -99.51 -46.15
C ASN A 526 -45.28 -100.52 -47.07
N ARG A 527 -44.34 -101.31 -46.51
CA ARG A 527 -43.60 -102.35 -47.24
C ARG A 527 -44.06 -103.75 -46.94
N GLN A 528 -45.13 -103.96 -46.16
CA GLN A 528 -45.86 -105.22 -46.01
C GLN A 528 -47.17 -105.15 -46.84
#